data_8954a04c62c6e5456cf05f223f4fd46e
#
_entry.id   8954a04c62c6e5456cf05f223f4fd46e
#
_cell.length_a   1.000
_cell.length_b   1.000
_cell.length_c   1.000
_cell.angle_alpha   90.00
_cell.angle_beta   90.00
_cell.angle_gamma   90.00
#
_symmetry.space_group_name_H-M   'P 1'
#
loop_
_entity.id
_entity.type
_entity.pdbx_description
1 polymer ?
#
loop_
_entity_poly.entity_id
_entity_poly.type
_entity_poly.pdbx_seq_one_letter_code
_entity_poly.pdbx_strand_id
1 'polypeptide(L)'
;MLALALTLAAAQCAPSPVVYAALETQFHEARVYVGLSGEAIIEIWRADTGTFTVLATTESGSSCIIAAGEEGREVAPKPNI
;
A
#
# COMPACT_ATOMS: atom_id res chain seq x y z
N MET A 1 8.46 22.09 -8.88
CA MET A 1 7.31 21.85 -8.15
C MET A 1 6.28 21.13 -8.91
N LEU A 2 5.95 21.60 -10.04
CA LEU A 2 4.92 20.97 -10.82
C LEU A 2 5.25 19.56 -11.21
N ALA A 3 6.51 19.27 -11.31
CA ALA A 3 6.93 17.94 -11.70
C ALA A 3 6.46 16.89 -10.73
N LEU A 4 6.21 17.26 -9.50
CA LEU A 4 5.76 16.31 -8.52
C LEU A 4 4.42 15.71 -8.85
N ALA A 5 3.52 16.54 -9.36
CA ALA A 5 2.21 16.05 -9.69
C ALA A 5 2.28 15.02 -10.78
N LEU A 6 3.18 15.20 -11.70
CA LEU A 6 3.32 14.24 -12.77
C LEU A 6 3.89 12.92 -12.27
N THR A 7 4.83 13.03 -11.34
CA THR A 7 5.42 11.84 -10.78
C THR A 7 4.37 10.98 -10.12
N LEU A 8 3.43 11.62 -9.43
CA LEU A 8 2.42 10.88 -8.73
C LEU A 8 1.45 10.15 -9.63
N ALA A 9 1.38 10.56 -10.89
CA ALA A 9 0.49 9.90 -11.82
C ALA A 9 1.03 8.55 -12.26
N ALA A 10 2.31 8.32 -12.11
CA ALA A 10 2.90 7.06 -12.54
C ALA A 10 2.97 6.11 -11.36
N ALA A 11 2.52 4.89 -11.57
CA ALA A 11 2.61 3.87 -10.56
C ALA A 11 4.08 3.51 -10.36
N GLN A 12 4.46 3.35 -9.10
CA GLN A 12 5.82 2.96 -8.77
C GLN A 12 5.83 1.48 -8.48
N CYS A 13 6.52 0.74 -9.32
CA CYS A 13 6.56 -0.71 -9.23
C CYS A 13 7.99 -1.19 -9.03
N ALA A 14 8.12 -2.29 -8.30
CA ALA A 14 9.41 -2.94 -8.09
C ALA A 14 9.12 -4.38 -7.71
N PRO A 15 10.14 -5.24 -7.68
CA PRO A 15 9.93 -6.61 -7.21
C PRO A 15 9.34 -6.60 -5.81
N SER A 16 8.36 -7.46 -5.59
CA SER A 16 7.63 -7.46 -4.32
C SER A 16 8.51 -7.55 -3.09
N PRO A 17 9.54 -8.41 -3.05
CA PRO A 17 10.38 -8.45 -1.86
C PRO A 17 11.06 -7.12 -1.55
N VAL A 18 11.40 -6.37 -2.57
CA VAL A 18 12.05 -5.06 -2.39
C VAL A 18 11.06 -4.08 -1.76
N VAL A 19 9.83 -4.07 -2.28
CA VAL A 19 8.81 -3.18 -1.76
C VAL A 19 8.47 -3.54 -0.32
N TYR A 20 8.26 -4.82 -0.06
CA TYR A 20 7.92 -5.29 1.27
C TYR A 20 9.01 -4.92 2.29
N ALA A 21 10.27 -5.14 1.91
CA ALA A 21 11.36 -4.82 2.82
C ALA A 21 11.42 -3.33 3.12
N ALA A 22 11.17 -2.50 2.12
CA ALA A 22 11.17 -1.05 2.32
C ALA A 22 10.05 -0.64 3.26
N LEU A 23 8.86 -1.20 3.08
CA LEU A 23 7.73 -0.84 3.94
C LEU A 23 8.00 -1.26 5.39
N GLU A 24 8.61 -2.42 5.58
CA GLU A 24 8.90 -2.91 6.92
C GLU A 24 10.01 -2.14 7.60
N THR A 25 11.09 -1.87 6.89
CA THR A 25 12.26 -1.30 7.53
C THR A 25 12.25 0.22 7.58
N GLN A 26 11.67 0.87 6.59
CA GLN A 26 11.69 2.33 6.55
C GLN A 26 10.44 2.95 7.14
N PHE A 27 9.31 2.27 7.03
CA PHE A 27 8.05 2.83 7.48
C PHE A 27 7.43 2.04 8.61
N HIS A 28 8.04 0.92 8.98
CA HIS A 28 7.54 0.06 10.06
C HIS A 28 6.10 -0.37 9.82
N GLU A 29 5.77 -0.60 8.57
CA GLU A 29 4.44 -1.03 8.19
C GLU A 29 4.37 -2.53 8.11
N ALA A 30 3.19 -3.07 8.38
CA ALA A 30 2.93 -4.50 8.24
C ALA A 30 1.68 -4.65 7.39
N ARG A 31 1.61 -5.77 6.68
CA ARG A 31 0.47 -6.05 5.83
C ARG A 31 -0.71 -6.42 6.72
N VAL A 32 -1.81 -5.72 6.55
CA VAL A 32 -2.99 -5.93 7.39
C VAL A 32 -4.21 -6.37 6.59
N TYR A 33 -4.14 -6.32 5.27
CA TYR A 33 -5.29 -6.71 4.45
C TYR A 33 -4.79 -7.20 3.10
N VAL A 34 -5.41 -8.25 2.58
CA VAL A 34 -5.12 -8.77 1.26
C VAL A 34 -6.44 -9.11 0.59
N GLY A 35 -6.58 -8.74 -0.66
CA GLY A 35 -7.77 -9.08 -1.43
C GLY A 35 -7.42 -9.20 -2.89
N LEU A 36 -8.36 -9.67 -3.68
CA LEU A 36 -8.17 -9.82 -5.11
C LEU A 36 -9.02 -8.81 -5.85
N SER A 37 -8.46 -8.24 -6.90
CA SER A 37 -9.18 -7.36 -7.79
C SER A 37 -8.77 -7.75 -9.20
N GLY A 38 -9.62 -8.52 -9.89
CA GLY A 38 -9.23 -9.11 -11.14
C GLY A 38 -8.06 -10.04 -10.93
N GLU A 39 -6.98 -9.80 -11.64
CA GLU A 39 -5.78 -10.62 -11.51
C GLU A 39 -4.76 -10.02 -10.56
N ALA A 40 -5.07 -8.87 -9.99
CA ALA A 40 -4.15 -8.21 -9.08
C ALA A 40 -4.49 -8.56 -7.64
N ILE A 41 -3.46 -8.67 -6.83
CA ILE A 41 -3.59 -8.85 -5.41
C ILE A 41 -3.47 -7.46 -4.79
N ILE A 42 -4.50 -7.03 -4.09
CA ILE A 42 -4.48 -5.74 -3.42
C ILE A 42 -4.06 -5.95 -1.98
N GLU A 43 -3.06 -5.21 -1.55
CA GLU A 43 -2.53 -5.33 -0.20
C GLU A 43 -2.56 -3.97 0.47
N ILE A 44 -2.96 -3.96 1.73
CA ILE A 44 -2.91 -2.74 2.52
C ILE A 44 -1.91 -2.98 3.64
N TRP A 45 -0.96 -2.06 3.74
CA TRP A 45 0.09 -2.08 4.74
C TRP A 45 -0.07 -0.85 5.61
N ARG A 46 0.20 -0.97 6.89
CA ARG A 46 0.09 0.18 7.77
C ARG A 46 1.02 0.06 8.96
N ALA A 47 1.35 1.21 9.54
CA ALA A 47 2.15 1.31 10.75
C ALA A 47 1.26 1.83 11.88
N ASP A 48 1.70 1.60 13.10
CA ASP A 48 0.98 2.12 14.26
C ASP A 48 0.97 3.64 14.29
N THR A 49 1.97 4.26 13.66
CA THR A 49 2.04 5.71 13.58
C THR A 49 1.00 6.31 12.64
N GLY A 50 0.35 5.49 11.83
CA GLY A 50 -0.68 5.97 10.92
C GLY A 50 -0.28 6.04 9.46
N THR A 51 0.97 5.78 9.12
CA THR A 51 1.32 5.73 7.70
C THR A 51 0.75 4.45 7.11
N PHE A 52 0.38 4.53 5.84
CA PHE A 52 -0.19 3.36 5.17
C PHE A 52 0.16 3.38 3.70
N THR A 53 0.11 2.22 3.10
CA THR A 53 0.44 2.02 1.69
C THR A 53 -0.50 0.96 1.12
N VAL A 54 -0.99 1.20 -0.08
CA VAL A 54 -1.82 0.25 -0.79
C VAL A 54 -1.03 -0.21 -2.00
N LEU A 55 -0.89 -1.51 -2.14
CA LEU A 55 -0.14 -2.11 -3.24
C LEU A 55 -1.05 -2.92 -4.14
N ALA A 56 -0.73 -2.91 -5.42
CA ALA A 56 -1.28 -3.88 -6.37
C ALA A 56 -0.13 -4.78 -6.76
N THR A 57 -0.27 -6.06 -6.48
CA THR A 57 0.79 -7.03 -6.70
C THR A 57 0.35 -8.01 -7.77
N THR A 58 1.25 -8.34 -8.68
CA THR A 58 0.94 -9.24 -9.78
C THR A 58 1.54 -10.61 -9.52
N GLU A 59 1.07 -11.60 -10.27
CA GLU A 59 1.59 -12.95 -10.15
C GLU A 59 3.05 -13.04 -10.50
N SER A 60 3.52 -12.10 -11.31
CA SER A 60 4.93 -12.13 -11.71
C SER A 60 5.86 -11.70 -10.60
N GLY A 61 5.32 -11.25 -9.46
CA GLY A 61 6.15 -10.88 -8.34
C GLY A 61 6.52 -9.41 -8.30
N SER A 62 5.70 -8.57 -8.93
CA SER A 62 5.93 -7.13 -8.95
C SER A 62 4.83 -6.46 -8.13
N SER A 63 5.21 -5.50 -7.32
CA SER A 63 4.26 -4.73 -6.52
C SER A 63 4.34 -3.27 -6.91
N CYS A 64 3.18 -2.66 -7.12
CA CYS A 64 3.09 -1.26 -7.49
C CYS A 64 2.37 -0.51 -6.40
N ILE A 65 2.90 0.64 -6.01
CA ILE A 65 2.25 1.49 -5.01
C ILE A 65 1.16 2.26 -5.71
N ILE A 66 -0.08 2.04 -5.31
CA ILE A 66 -1.21 2.74 -5.93
C ILE A 66 -1.78 3.82 -5.01
N ALA A 67 -1.44 3.79 -3.72
CA ALA A 67 -1.84 4.86 -2.81
C ALA A 67 -0.97 4.79 -1.58
N ALA A 68 -0.72 5.92 -0.97
CA ALA A 68 0.03 5.98 0.26
C ALA A 68 -0.35 7.26 0.99
N GLY A 69 -0.27 7.25 2.31
CA GLY A 69 -0.64 8.43 3.07
C GLY A 69 -0.26 8.31 4.53
N GLU A 70 -0.79 9.22 5.32
CA GLU A 70 -0.52 9.31 6.74
C GLU A 70 -1.82 9.49 7.49
N GLU A 71 -1.71 9.46 8.80
CA GLU A 71 -2.84 9.70 9.68
C GLU A 71 -3.98 8.70 9.46
N GLY A 72 -3.60 7.51 9.00
CA GLY A 72 -4.57 6.45 8.86
C GLY A 72 -4.98 5.92 10.21
N ARG A 73 -6.22 5.48 10.31
CA ARG A 73 -6.71 4.86 11.54
C ARG A 73 -7.87 3.97 11.19
N GLU A 74 -8.08 3.00 12.04
CA GLU A 74 -9.19 2.10 11.83
C GLU A 74 -10.49 2.75 12.24
N VAL A 75 -11.51 2.46 11.48
CA VAL A 75 -12.85 2.93 11.78
C VAL A 75 -13.61 1.75 12.34
N ALA A 76 -14.20 1.92 13.51
CA ALA A 76 -14.95 0.85 14.13
C ALA A 76 -16.13 0.47 13.23
N PRO A 77 -16.39 -0.82 13.08
CA PRO A 77 -17.54 -1.25 12.29
C PRO A 77 -18.82 -0.73 12.90
N LYS A 78 -19.76 -0.39 12.04
CA LYS A 78 -21.05 0.03 12.51
C LYS A 78 -21.75 -1.14 13.17
N PRO A 79 -22.43 -0.90 14.27
CA PRO A 79 -23.21 -1.98 14.88
C PRO A 79 -24.22 -2.50 13.90
N ASN A 80 -24.41 -3.79 13.96
CA ASN A 80 -25.32 -4.45 13.06
C ASN A 80 -26.61 -4.72 13.81
N ILE A 81 -27.49 -3.79 13.75
CA ILE A 81 -28.71 -3.90 14.55
C ILE A 81 -29.91 -4.12 13.71
#